data_c9b770e8ba4e61b13ead468aaad98dbf
#
_entry.id   c9b770e8ba4e61b13ead468aaad98dbf
#
_cell.length_a   1.000
_cell.length_b   1.000
_cell.length_c   1.000
_cell.angle_alpha   90.00
_cell.angle_beta   90.00
_cell.angle_gamma   90.00
#
_symmetry.space_group_name_H-M   'P 1'
#
loop_
_entity.id
_entity.type
_entity.pdbx_description
1 polymer ?
#
loop_
_entity_poly.entity_id
_entity_poly.type
_entity_poly.pdbx_seq_one_letter_code
_entity_poly.pdbx_strand_id
1 'polypeptide(L)'
;MGTIADGEGTELNGYGGEKEPGGGHGGPLTQEQVHGIKETWAILAQDPVERGVDLFMKIFEEDPDLKKLFYFADDGRELSREDQRMRSHGERVMEAVGGAVDSLGDLTAVVPVLTELGALHHKYGVQPSYFDGVQLDDRP
;
A
#
# COMPACT_ATOMS: atom_id res chain seq x y z
N MET A 1 15.92 -64.72 -4.08
CA MET A 1 15.31 -63.91 -3.06
C MET A 1 15.40 -62.48 -3.50
N GLY A 2 14.40 -62.05 -4.19
CA GLY A 2 14.31 -60.73 -4.65
C GLY A 2 13.80 -59.79 -3.58
N THR A 3 14.50 -58.73 -3.31
CA THR A 3 13.94 -57.61 -2.60
C THR A 3 13.73 -56.50 -3.59
N ILE A 4 12.54 -56.26 -3.81
CA ILE A 4 11.93 -55.18 -4.51
C ILE A 4 12.37 -53.90 -3.90
N ALA A 5 13.05 -53.11 -4.67
CA ALA A 5 13.17 -51.70 -4.39
C ALA A 5 11.95 -51.03 -5.01
N ASP A 6 10.99 -50.78 -4.20
CA ASP A 6 9.88 -49.94 -4.59
C ASP A 6 10.38 -48.52 -4.62
N GLY A 7 10.72 -48.09 -5.80
CA GLY A 7 10.88 -46.67 -6.11
C GLY A 7 9.51 -46.07 -6.17
N GLU A 8 9.04 -45.59 -5.06
CA GLU A 8 7.90 -44.73 -5.06
C GLU A 8 8.32 -43.38 -5.65
N GLY A 9 7.92 -43.23 -6.89
CA GLY A 9 7.96 -41.93 -7.54
C GLY A 9 7.12 -40.95 -6.74
N THR A 10 7.81 -40.05 -6.13
CA THR A 10 7.16 -38.86 -5.60
C THR A 10 6.57 -38.13 -6.79
N GLU A 11 5.30 -38.28 -7.00
CA GLU A 11 4.59 -37.45 -7.92
C GLU A 11 4.74 -36.01 -7.42
N LEU A 12 5.57 -35.27 -8.08
CA LEU A 12 5.52 -33.83 -8.01
C LEU A 12 4.18 -33.42 -8.57
N ASN A 13 3.26 -33.23 -7.66
CA ASN A 13 1.99 -32.61 -7.95
C ASN A 13 2.29 -31.30 -8.65
N GLY A 14 2.14 -31.34 -9.95
CA GLY A 14 2.12 -30.12 -10.73
C GLY A 14 1.01 -29.24 -10.19
N TYR A 15 1.37 -28.15 -9.60
CA TYR A 15 0.46 -27.07 -9.38
C TYR A 15 0.04 -26.56 -10.75
N GLY A 16 -0.89 -27.28 -11.34
CA GLY A 16 -1.77 -26.73 -12.36
C GLY A 16 -2.65 -25.74 -11.64
N GLY A 17 -2.15 -24.54 -11.47
CA GLY A 17 -2.96 -23.44 -10.98
C GLY A 17 -4.07 -23.20 -12.00
N GLU A 18 -5.21 -23.76 -11.77
CA GLU A 18 -6.41 -23.31 -12.41
C GLU A 18 -6.61 -21.87 -12.00
N LYS A 19 -6.51 -21.02 -12.98
CA LYS A 19 -6.72 -19.58 -12.84
C LYS A 19 -8.18 -19.39 -12.53
N GLU A 20 -8.52 -19.30 -11.27
CA GLU A 20 -9.83 -18.89 -10.84
C GLU A 20 -10.12 -17.50 -11.39
N PRO A 21 -11.18 -17.34 -12.18
CA PRO A 21 -11.59 -16.03 -12.64
C PRO A 21 -12.37 -15.35 -11.52
N GLY A 22 -11.76 -14.48 -10.81
CA GLY A 22 -12.46 -13.61 -9.88
C GLY A 22 -11.73 -13.37 -8.57
N GLY A 23 -11.24 -12.18 -8.39
CA GLY A 23 -11.12 -11.53 -7.11
C GLY A 23 -10.18 -12.16 -6.10
N GLY A 24 -9.01 -12.59 -6.50
CA GLY A 24 -8.01 -13.08 -5.56
C GLY A 24 -7.36 -11.96 -4.77
N HIS A 25 -7.93 -11.64 -3.64
CA HIS A 25 -7.23 -10.84 -2.65
C HIS A 25 -6.18 -11.73 -1.98
N GLY A 26 -4.90 -11.50 -2.26
CA GLY A 26 -3.83 -12.05 -1.47
C GLY A 26 -2.81 -12.97 -2.15
N GLY A 27 -2.85 -13.16 -3.46
CA GLY A 27 -1.78 -13.83 -4.18
C GLY A 27 -0.61 -12.90 -4.48
N PRO A 28 0.59 -13.45 -4.78
CA PRO A 28 1.71 -12.63 -5.20
C PRO A 28 1.37 -11.91 -6.52
N LEU A 29 1.85 -10.67 -6.66
CA LEU A 29 1.68 -9.90 -7.86
C LEU A 29 2.43 -10.56 -9.03
N THR A 30 1.81 -10.55 -10.21
CA THR A 30 2.47 -10.95 -11.44
C THR A 30 3.49 -9.90 -11.86
N GLN A 31 4.45 -10.28 -12.72
CA GLN A 31 5.42 -9.33 -13.27
C GLN A 31 4.73 -8.22 -14.06
N GLU A 32 3.66 -8.54 -14.78
CA GLU A 32 2.85 -7.57 -15.52
C GLU A 32 2.18 -6.57 -14.58
N GLN A 33 1.62 -7.04 -13.46
CA GLN A 33 1.03 -6.18 -12.43
C GLN A 33 2.08 -5.26 -11.79
N VAL A 34 3.23 -5.80 -11.45
CA VAL A 34 4.35 -5.01 -10.90
C VAL A 34 4.79 -3.92 -11.89
N HIS A 35 4.93 -4.27 -13.16
CA HIS A 35 5.29 -3.32 -14.19
C HIS A 35 4.25 -2.20 -14.32
N GLY A 36 2.97 -2.55 -14.38
CA GLY A 36 1.87 -1.58 -14.44
C GLY A 36 1.84 -0.63 -13.25
N ILE A 37 2.04 -1.15 -12.05
CA ILE A 37 2.13 -0.34 -10.83
C ILE A 37 3.30 0.64 -10.90
N LYS A 38 4.47 0.17 -11.30
CA LYS A 38 5.67 1.01 -11.42
C LYS A 38 5.51 2.10 -12.47
N GLU A 39 4.92 1.79 -13.61
CA GLU A 39 4.65 2.78 -14.65
C GLU A 39 3.65 3.86 -14.17
N THR A 40 2.56 3.43 -13.56
CA THR A 40 1.56 4.34 -13.01
C THR A 40 2.17 5.21 -11.91
N TRP A 41 2.95 4.61 -11.03
CA TRP A 41 3.62 5.34 -9.96
C TRP A 41 4.60 6.38 -10.50
N ALA A 42 5.33 6.06 -11.53
CA ALA A 42 6.27 7.01 -12.15
C ALA A 42 5.57 8.30 -12.63
N ILE A 43 4.34 8.18 -13.09
CA ILE A 43 3.53 9.34 -13.48
C ILE A 43 3.12 10.16 -12.25
N LEU A 44 2.61 9.51 -11.22
CA LEU A 44 2.19 10.17 -9.98
C LEU A 44 3.37 10.84 -9.25
N ALA A 45 4.53 10.19 -9.28
CA ALA A 45 5.73 10.67 -8.61
C ALA A 45 6.41 11.85 -9.29
N GLN A 46 5.94 12.29 -10.46
CA GLN A 46 6.44 13.51 -11.11
C GLN A 46 6.13 14.77 -10.29
N ASP A 47 5.05 14.75 -9.53
CA ASP A 47 4.67 15.84 -8.65
C ASP A 47 4.18 15.29 -7.30
N PRO A 48 5.11 14.83 -6.45
CA PRO A 48 4.77 14.11 -5.24
C PRO A 48 4.04 14.99 -4.21
N VAL A 49 4.36 16.26 -4.13
CA VAL A 49 3.71 17.18 -3.19
C VAL A 49 2.23 17.36 -3.56
N GLU A 50 1.95 17.68 -4.81
CA GLU A 50 0.56 17.86 -5.26
C GLU A 50 -0.25 16.57 -5.17
N ARG A 51 0.33 15.44 -5.54
CA ARG A 51 -0.36 14.15 -5.44
C ARG A 51 -0.59 13.74 -3.99
N GLY A 52 0.36 14.01 -3.10
CA GLY A 52 0.19 13.79 -1.66
C GLY A 52 -0.91 14.66 -1.06
N VAL A 53 -0.98 15.92 -1.47
CA VAL A 53 -2.07 16.82 -1.06
C VAL A 53 -3.42 16.34 -1.58
N ASP A 54 -3.50 15.94 -2.84
CA ASP A 54 -4.74 15.38 -3.42
C ASP A 54 -5.24 14.17 -2.62
N LEU A 55 -4.33 13.29 -2.23
CA LEU A 55 -4.65 12.12 -1.41
C LEU A 55 -5.30 12.52 -0.09
N PHE A 56 -4.70 13.46 0.65
CA PHE A 56 -5.23 13.88 1.94
C PHE A 56 -6.53 14.67 1.81
N MET A 57 -6.65 15.52 0.82
CA MET A 57 -7.91 16.22 0.57
C MET A 57 -9.06 15.24 0.31
N LYS A 58 -8.78 14.17 -0.42
CA LYS A 58 -9.77 13.13 -0.67
C LYS A 58 -10.11 12.32 0.59
N ILE A 59 -9.12 11.95 1.38
CA ILE A 59 -9.33 11.27 2.64
C ILE A 59 -10.22 12.10 3.57
N PHE A 60 -9.96 13.39 3.69
CA PHE A 60 -10.73 14.29 4.54
C PHE A 60 -12.12 14.61 4.00
N GLU A 61 -12.31 14.50 2.70
CA GLU A 61 -13.64 14.58 2.09
C GLU A 61 -14.50 13.37 2.44
N GLU A 62 -13.91 12.17 2.41
CA GLU A 62 -14.60 10.92 2.73
C GLU A 62 -14.82 10.74 4.24
N ASP A 63 -13.86 11.13 5.05
CA ASP A 63 -13.95 11.06 6.51
C ASP A 63 -13.38 12.33 7.15
N PRO A 64 -14.22 13.36 7.34
CA PRO A 64 -13.80 14.62 7.94
C PRO A 64 -13.24 14.50 9.35
N ASP A 65 -13.62 13.47 10.10
CA ASP A 65 -13.14 13.26 11.48
C ASP A 65 -11.64 12.93 11.52
N LEU A 66 -11.08 12.40 10.45
CA LEU A 66 -9.65 12.12 10.37
C LEU A 66 -8.77 13.39 10.44
N LYS A 67 -9.31 14.55 10.12
CA LYS A 67 -8.61 15.84 10.32
C LYS A 67 -8.16 16.04 11.76
N LYS A 68 -8.91 15.53 12.72
CA LYS A 68 -8.62 15.68 14.14
C LYS A 68 -7.32 14.99 14.58
N LEU A 69 -6.84 14.04 13.80
CA LEU A 69 -5.57 13.35 14.05
C LEU A 69 -4.36 14.19 13.68
N PHE A 70 -4.56 15.25 12.94
CA PHE A 70 -3.50 16.14 12.50
C PHE A 70 -3.50 17.41 13.36
N TYR A 71 -2.45 17.58 14.16
CA TYR A 71 -2.32 18.74 15.06
C TYR A 71 -2.41 20.10 14.35
N PHE A 72 -2.06 20.13 13.08
CA PHE A 72 -2.12 21.36 12.29
C PHE A 72 -3.53 21.72 11.81
N ALA A 73 -4.50 20.83 11.98
CA ALA A 73 -5.89 21.10 11.69
C ALA A 73 -6.65 21.71 12.88
N ASP A 74 -5.99 21.78 14.04
CA ASP A 74 -6.61 22.20 15.32
C ASP A 74 -6.62 23.72 15.54
N ASP A 75 -6.10 24.51 14.60
CA ASP A 75 -6.01 25.96 14.76
C ASP A 75 -7.32 26.72 14.41
N GLY A 76 -8.39 25.98 14.18
CA GLY A 76 -9.70 26.55 13.83
C GLY A 76 -9.80 27.08 12.40
N ARG A 77 -8.76 26.95 11.60
CA ARG A 77 -8.77 27.31 10.20
C ARG A 77 -9.16 26.12 9.34
N GLU A 78 -9.83 26.43 8.25
CA GLU A 78 -10.07 25.43 7.23
C GLU A 78 -8.73 24.97 6.63
N LEU A 79 -8.55 23.66 6.53
CA LEU A 79 -7.33 23.08 6.00
C LEU A 79 -7.23 23.35 4.50
N SER A 80 -6.28 24.18 4.11
CA SER A 80 -6.08 24.54 2.72
C SER A 80 -5.00 23.68 2.07
N ARG A 81 -5.06 23.60 0.75
CA ARG A 81 -4.05 22.88 -0.04
C ARG A 81 -2.65 23.50 0.07
N GLU A 82 -2.56 24.75 0.46
CA GLU A 82 -1.31 25.49 0.63
C GLU A 82 -0.68 25.34 1.99
N ASP A 83 -1.33 24.65 2.93
CA ASP A 83 -0.77 24.43 4.26
C ASP A 83 0.53 23.61 4.17
N GLN A 84 1.64 24.20 4.61
CA GLN A 84 2.97 23.59 4.46
C GLN A 84 3.13 22.30 5.25
N ARG A 85 2.43 22.17 6.37
CA ARG A 85 2.49 20.97 7.20
C ARG A 85 1.82 19.80 6.51
N MET A 86 0.68 20.05 5.86
CA MET A 86 0.00 19.05 5.05
C MET A 86 0.80 18.68 3.79
N ARG A 87 1.39 19.67 3.13
CA ARG A 87 2.23 19.46 1.95
C ARG A 87 3.46 18.62 2.30
N SER A 88 4.12 18.91 3.39
CA SER A 88 5.24 18.12 3.91
C SER A 88 4.84 16.67 4.24
N HIS A 89 3.71 16.51 4.89
CA HIS A 89 3.23 15.17 5.25
C HIS A 89 2.84 14.38 4.00
N GLY A 90 2.16 15.00 3.07
CA GLY A 90 1.81 14.41 1.77
C GLY A 90 3.05 13.95 0.99
N GLU A 91 4.08 14.77 0.96
CA GLU A 91 5.36 14.42 0.33
C GLU A 91 5.99 13.20 0.97
N ARG A 92 6.04 13.15 2.30
CA ARG A 92 6.58 11.99 3.03
C ARG A 92 5.77 10.70 2.77
N VAL A 93 4.46 10.81 2.67
CA VAL A 93 3.61 9.67 2.32
C VAL A 93 3.93 9.18 0.91
N MET A 94 4.09 10.08 -0.04
CA MET A 94 4.47 9.72 -1.41
C MET A 94 5.85 9.06 -1.47
N GLU A 95 6.81 9.53 -0.68
CA GLU A 95 8.13 8.91 -0.56
C GLU A 95 8.05 7.49 0.03
N ALA A 96 7.24 7.30 1.06
CA ALA A 96 7.05 5.98 1.68
C ALA A 96 6.40 4.99 0.72
N VAL A 97 5.36 5.41 0.01
CA VAL A 97 4.71 4.58 -1.01
C VAL A 97 5.65 4.30 -2.17
N GLY A 98 6.43 5.29 -2.61
CA GLY A 98 7.43 5.13 -3.65
C GLY A 98 8.50 4.09 -3.28
N GLY A 99 8.95 4.09 -2.05
CA GLY A 99 9.87 3.06 -1.54
C GLY A 99 9.27 1.67 -1.58
N ALA A 100 8.00 1.54 -1.22
CA ALA A 100 7.28 0.27 -1.31
C ALA A 100 7.11 -0.19 -2.77
N VAL A 101 6.77 0.72 -3.66
CA VAL A 101 6.64 0.43 -5.10
C VAL A 101 7.96 -0.05 -5.70
N ASP A 102 9.06 0.60 -5.36
CA ASP A 102 10.40 0.20 -5.81
C ASP A 102 10.80 -1.19 -5.33
N SER A 103 10.24 -1.63 -4.22
CA SER A 103 10.55 -2.90 -3.56
C SER A 103 9.54 -4.02 -3.86
N LEU A 104 8.64 -3.83 -4.82
CA LEU A 104 7.61 -4.83 -5.14
C LEU A 104 8.18 -6.19 -5.58
N GLY A 105 9.42 -6.23 -6.05
CA GLY A 105 10.11 -7.48 -6.37
C GLY A 105 10.60 -8.25 -5.14
N ASP A 106 10.82 -7.56 -4.03
CA ASP A 106 11.23 -8.13 -2.75
C ASP A 106 10.74 -7.25 -1.61
N LEU A 107 9.57 -7.59 -1.07
CA LEU A 107 8.96 -6.85 0.04
C LEU A 107 9.59 -7.13 1.40
N THR A 108 10.51 -8.08 1.48
CA THR A 108 11.16 -8.45 2.74
C THR A 108 11.88 -7.28 3.39
N ALA A 109 12.54 -6.44 2.57
CA ALA A 109 13.25 -5.27 3.05
C ALA A 109 12.31 -4.14 3.52
N VAL A 110 11.09 -4.10 2.99
CA VAL A 110 10.10 -3.05 3.28
C VAL A 110 9.28 -3.36 4.53
N VAL A 111 9.05 -4.65 4.82
CA VAL A 111 8.21 -5.06 5.96
C VAL A 111 8.65 -4.44 7.29
N PRO A 112 9.95 -4.45 7.68
CA PRO A 112 10.37 -3.80 8.92
C PRO A 112 10.07 -2.30 8.95
N VAL A 113 10.27 -1.62 7.83
CA VAL A 113 10.04 -0.17 7.71
C VAL A 113 8.55 0.14 7.85
N LEU A 114 7.69 -0.61 7.18
CA LEU A 114 6.24 -0.44 7.28
C LEU A 114 5.70 -0.79 8.66
N THR A 115 6.26 -1.81 9.30
CA THR A 115 5.90 -2.19 10.67
C THR A 115 6.20 -1.08 11.65
N GLU A 116 7.39 -0.50 11.55
CA GLU A 116 7.82 0.62 12.39
C GLU A 116 6.95 1.86 12.15
N LEU A 117 6.64 2.14 10.90
CA LEU A 117 5.75 3.23 10.50
C LEU A 117 4.33 3.02 11.04
N GLY A 118 3.82 1.79 10.98
CA GLY A 118 2.52 1.43 11.55
C GLY A 118 2.49 1.63 13.07
N ALA A 119 3.53 1.22 13.77
CA ALA A 119 3.65 1.42 15.22
C ALA A 119 3.67 2.92 15.57
N LEU A 120 4.36 3.73 14.80
CA LEU A 120 4.39 5.19 14.97
C LEU A 120 3.00 5.81 14.79
N HIS A 121 2.28 5.41 13.76
CA HIS A 121 0.91 5.87 13.52
C HIS A 121 -0.03 5.46 14.67
N HIS A 122 0.09 4.24 15.15
CA HIS A 122 -0.69 3.78 16.29
C HIS A 122 -0.44 4.64 17.54
N LYS A 123 0.80 5.02 17.77
CA LYS A 123 1.16 5.91 18.89
C LYS A 123 0.46 7.26 18.81
N TYR A 124 0.16 7.76 17.62
CA TYR A 124 -0.59 9.01 17.42
C TYR A 124 -2.10 8.80 17.36
N GLY A 125 -2.59 7.62 17.70
CA GLY A 125 -4.01 7.33 17.77
C GLY A 125 -4.64 6.89 16.45
N VAL A 126 -3.84 6.59 15.44
CA VAL A 126 -4.34 6.08 14.17
C VAL A 126 -4.67 4.59 14.32
N GLN A 127 -5.90 4.23 14.00
CA GLN A 127 -6.36 2.84 14.01
C GLN A 127 -6.27 2.22 12.61
N PRO A 128 -6.12 0.88 12.51
CA PRO A 128 -6.05 0.21 11.21
C PRO A 128 -7.21 0.54 10.28
N SER A 129 -8.42 0.68 10.81
CA SER A 129 -9.62 1.03 10.03
C SER A 129 -9.55 2.40 9.36
N TYR A 130 -8.71 3.30 9.85
CA TYR A 130 -8.55 4.63 9.25
C TYR A 130 -7.83 4.58 7.90
N PHE A 131 -7.14 3.48 7.62
CA PHE A 131 -6.51 3.25 6.32
C PHE A 131 -7.47 2.72 5.24
N ASP A 132 -8.69 2.37 5.62
CA ASP A 132 -9.68 1.83 4.68
C ASP A 132 -10.02 2.83 3.57
N GLY A 133 -10.04 4.12 3.89
CA GLY A 133 -10.24 5.20 2.90
C GLY A 133 -9.08 5.39 1.93
N VAL A 134 -7.92 4.81 2.22
CA VAL A 134 -6.74 4.84 1.34
C VAL A 134 -6.77 3.68 0.35
N GLN A 135 -7.60 2.68 0.59
CA GLN A 135 -7.84 1.65 -0.41
C GLN A 135 -8.44 2.32 -1.64
N LEU A 136 -7.65 2.33 -2.69
CA LEU A 136 -8.12 2.76 -3.98
C LEU A 136 -9.37 1.95 -4.31
N ASP A 137 -10.44 2.67 -4.53
CA ASP A 137 -11.73 2.10 -4.80
C ASP A 137 -11.66 1.35 -6.14
N ASP A 138 -11.44 0.04 -6.09
CA ASP A 138 -11.50 -0.86 -7.24
C ASP A 138 -12.97 -1.13 -7.65
N ARG A 139 -13.90 -0.34 -7.16
CA ARG A 139 -15.29 -0.47 -7.55
C ARG A 139 -15.51 0.15 -8.92
N PRO A 140 -16.09 -0.62 -9.82
CA PRO A 140 -16.43 -0.14 -11.16
C PRO A 140 -17.45 0.98 -11.14
#